data_5f8ae3404397aa9ab919908f9a80602f
#
_entry.id   5f8ae3404397aa9ab919908f9a80602f
#
_cell.length_a   1.000
_cell.length_b   1.000
_cell.length_c   1.000
_cell.angle_alpha   90.00
_cell.angle_beta   90.00
_cell.angle_gamma   90.00
#
_symmetry.space_group_name_H-M   'P 1'
#
loop_
_entity.id
_entity.type
_entity.pdbx_description
1 polymer ?
#
loop_
_entity_poly.entity_id
_entity_poly.type
_entity_poly.pdbx_seq_one_letter_code
_entity_poly.pdbx_strand_id
1 'polypeptide(L)'
;METSMARRAQTSLTALAALALLWAEPALALYPKKGDSDPHAGVRDARRRAIQGIDVSRWQGEIDWEKVKDAGTRFAFIKATEGGDHLDPMFRRNWAAAKKAGVARGAYHFVWWCRAAKDQVRWFKRNIPRDADALPPVLDVEWNGHSEACGKKIPREKALAKIREMLKGLEEHTGKKPIIYTDITFHEDVLEGEFNNYPYWLRSTAAPLAHRYQRKQWEFWQFTTTGRVPGITGDVDRNAFFGSESEFAAWRDGRYDIGARKWLRGEPKVAMPKPPTTPAGLRAPKAAGATPLRYVPPGKIPRSARAEVETTGSIVRD
;
A
#
# COMPACT_ATOMS: atom_id res chain seq x y z
N MET A 1 -75.99 12.28 -32.12
CA MET A 1 -76.15 11.32 -31.03
C MET A 1 -74.78 10.88 -30.63
N GLU A 2 -74.39 11.52 -29.62
CA GLU A 2 -73.09 11.53 -28.96
C GLU A 2 -72.86 10.25 -28.13
N THR A 3 -71.71 9.90 -28.04
CA THR A 3 -70.89 9.39 -26.92
C THR A 3 -70.05 8.23 -27.37
N SER A 4 -68.75 8.45 -27.59
CA SER A 4 -67.71 7.54 -27.20
C SER A 4 -66.34 8.03 -27.68
N MET A 5 -65.74 8.87 -26.92
CA MET A 5 -64.27 9.12 -26.98
C MET A 5 -63.78 9.54 -25.62
N ALA A 6 -63.35 8.57 -24.79
CA ALA A 6 -62.46 8.83 -23.67
C ALA A 6 -62.06 7.49 -23.03
N ARG A 7 -61.11 6.77 -23.58
CA ARG A 7 -60.32 5.77 -22.88
C ARG A 7 -59.13 5.33 -23.75
N ARG A 8 -58.08 6.10 -23.81
CA ARG A 8 -56.73 5.60 -24.18
C ARG A 8 -55.71 6.70 -23.83
N ALA A 9 -55.22 6.74 -22.61
CA ALA A 9 -53.95 7.36 -22.28
C ALA A 9 -53.63 7.11 -20.79
N GLN A 10 -53.34 5.88 -20.43
CA GLN A 10 -52.73 5.58 -19.12
C GLN A 10 -52.14 4.20 -19.12
N THR A 11 -51.12 3.99 -19.93
CA THR A 11 -50.20 2.84 -19.77
C THR A 11 -48.92 3.14 -20.53
N SER A 12 -47.97 3.86 -19.95
CA SER A 12 -46.58 3.91 -20.40
C SER A 12 -45.74 4.83 -19.50
N LEU A 13 -45.72 4.58 -18.20
CA LEU A 13 -44.81 5.31 -17.30
C LEU A 13 -44.24 4.50 -16.15
N THR A 14 -44.36 3.17 -16.20
CA THR A 14 -43.84 2.29 -15.14
C THR A 14 -42.71 1.36 -15.57
N ALA A 15 -42.12 1.49 -16.75
CA ALA A 15 -41.05 0.59 -17.25
C ALA A 15 -39.64 1.17 -17.24
N LEU A 16 -39.43 2.41 -16.76
CA LEU A 16 -38.10 3.05 -16.79
C LEU A 16 -37.41 3.17 -15.42
N ALA A 17 -38.05 2.72 -14.35
CA ALA A 17 -37.49 2.80 -13.00
C ALA A 17 -36.72 1.54 -12.55
N ALA A 18 -36.78 0.45 -13.31
CA ALA A 18 -36.23 -0.85 -12.90
C ALA A 18 -34.81 -1.16 -13.42
N LEU A 19 -34.22 -0.31 -14.27
CA LEU A 19 -32.88 -0.58 -14.86
C LEU A 19 -31.71 0.16 -14.20
N ALA A 20 -31.96 1.01 -13.21
CA ALA A 20 -30.91 1.79 -12.53
C ALA A 20 -30.35 1.11 -11.27
N LEU A 21 -30.84 -0.06 -10.88
CA LEU A 21 -30.49 -0.73 -9.63
C LEU A 21 -29.46 -1.86 -9.75
N LEU A 22 -28.91 -2.13 -10.92
CA LEU A 22 -28.05 -3.28 -11.15
C LEU A 22 -26.53 -2.96 -11.25
N TRP A 23 -26.12 -1.72 -10.98
CA TRP A 23 -24.71 -1.34 -11.05
C TRP A 23 -24.19 -0.73 -9.74
N ALA A 24 -24.81 -1.04 -8.61
CA ALA A 24 -24.17 -0.86 -7.33
C ALA A 24 -23.21 -2.04 -7.12
N GLU A 25 -22.01 -1.93 -7.68
CA GLU A 25 -20.93 -2.84 -7.29
C GLU A 25 -20.84 -2.88 -5.76
N PRO A 26 -20.64 -4.06 -5.16
CA PRO A 26 -20.42 -4.17 -3.73
C PRO A 26 -19.06 -3.59 -3.35
N ALA A 27 -18.94 -2.26 -3.40
CA ALA A 27 -17.76 -1.55 -2.90
C ALA A 27 -17.45 -1.95 -1.44
N LEU A 28 -18.47 -2.40 -0.71
CA LEU A 28 -18.38 -2.85 0.68
C LEU A 28 -17.69 -4.21 0.85
N ALA A 29 -17.65 -5.06 -0.18
CA ALA A 29 -17.03 -6.39 -0.06
C ALA A 29 -15.51 -6.34 0.04
N LEU A 30 -14.86 -5.27 -0.42
CA LEU A 30 -13.40 -5.08 -0.36
C LEU A 30 -12.92 -4.45 0.94
N TYR A 31 -13.81 -3.84 1.71
CA TYR A 31 -13.49 -3.14 2.97
C TYR A 31 -14.47 -3.56 4.06
N PRO A 32 -14.40 -4.79 4.54
CA PRO A 32 -15.37 -5.31 5.50
C PRO A 32 -15.21 -4.72 6.91
N LYS A 33 -14.15 -3.99 7.18
CA LYS A 33 -13.82 -3.46 8.50
C LYS A 33 -13.66 -1.95 8.48
N LYS A 34 -13.92 -1.31 9.61
CA LYS A 34 -13.68 0.11 9.85
C LYS A 34 -12.23 0.37 10.25
N GLY A 35 -11.82 1.62 10.25
CA GLY A 35 -10.48 2.05 10.64
C GLY A 35 -9.72 2.65 9.47
N ASP A 36 -8.43 2.35 9.37
CA ASP A 36 -7.55 2.90 8.33
C ASP A 36 -7.93 2.44 6.91
N SER A 37 -8.75 1.41 6.83
CA SER A 37 -9.22 0.80 5.58
C SER A 37 -10.66 1.16 5.22
N ASP A 38 -11.28 2.07 5.94
CA ASP A 38 -12.61 2.55 5.58
C ASP A 38 -12.57 3.18 4.18
N PRO A 39 -13.59 2.91 3.34
CA PRO A 39 -13.65 3.51 2.03
C PRO A 39 -13.63 5.04 2.12
N HIS A 40 -12.66 5.65 1.46
CA HIS A 40 -12.56 7.09 1.28
C HIS A 40 -12.42 7.44 -0.21
N ALA A 41 -12.55 8.72 -0.58
CA ALA A 41 -12.55 9.13 -1.98
C ALA A 41 -11.32 8.62 -2.76
N GLY A 42 -10.14 8.63 -2.13
CA GLY A 42 -8.90 8.15 -2.75
C GLY A 42 -8.85 6.65 -3.04
N VAL A 43 -9.59 5.84 -2.28
CA VAL A 43 -9.66 4.38 -2.55
C VAL A 43 -10.29 4.11 -3.92
N ARG A 44 -11.28 4.90 -4.32
CA ARG A 44 -11.87 4.77 -5.67
C ARG A 44 -10.86 5.07 -6.76
N ASP A 45 -9.99 6.06 -6.56
CA ASP A 45 -8.91 6.37 -7.51
C ASP A 45 -7.87 5.26 -7.55
N ALA A 46 -7.43 4.77 -6.40
CA ALA A 46 -6.50 3.65 -6.32
C ALA A 46 -7.04 2.41 -7.06
N ARG A 47 -8.31 2.08 -6.89
CA ARG A 47 -8.96 0.93 -7.55
C ARG A 47 -9.13 1.10 -9.06
N ARG A 48 -9.21 2.32 -9.57
CA ARG A 48 -9.30 2.61 -11.01
C ARG A 48 -7.95 2.54 -11.72
N ARG A 49 -6.84 2.48 -10.98
CA ARG A 49 -5.53 2.34 -11.59
C ARG A 49 -5.44 0.98 -12.30
N ALA A 50 -4.87 0.99 -13.50
CA ALA A 50 -4.79 -0.21 -14.36
C ALA A 50 -4.00 -1.35 -13.71
N ILE A 51 -2.99 -1.02 -12.92
CA ILE A 51 -2.08 -1.97 -12.31
C ILE A 51 -2.33 -2.07 -10.81
N GLN A 52 -2.87 -3.21 -10.40
CA GLN A 52 -3.17 -3.54 -9.01
C GLN A 52 -2.17 -4.56 -8.48
N GLY A 53 -1.81 -4.42 -7.21
CA GLY A 53 -0.88 -5.31 -6.52
C GLY A 53 -1.25 -5.55 -5.07
N ILE A 54 -0.40 -6.32 -4.42
CA ILE A 54 -0.48 -6.65 -2.99
C ILE A 54 0.90 -6.53 -2.37
N ASP A 55 0.95 -6.45 -1.05
CA ASP A 55 2.16 -6.82 -0.32
C ASP A 55 1.85 -7.87 0.74
N VAL A 56 2.81 -8.76 0.97
CA VAL A 56 2.61 -9.97 1.76
C VAL A 56 3.85 -10.32 2.57
N SER A 57 3.62 -11.00 3.68
CA SER A 57 4.63 -11.57 4.55
C SER A 57 4.17 -12.95 5.06
N ARG A 58 4.83 -13.47 6.08
CA ARG A 58 4.39 -14.69 6.77
C ARG A 58 2.93 -14.67 7.25
N TRP A 59 2.37 -13.48 7.45
CA TRP A 59 1.04 -13.31 8.02
C TRP A 59 -0.10 -13.74 7.09
N GLN A 60 0.13 -13.72 5.79
CA GLN A 60 -0.83 -14.23 4.82
C GLN A 60 -0.82 -15.76 4.70
N GLY A 61 0.14 -16.42 5.38
CA GLY A 61 0.26 -17.89 5.38
C GLY A 61 0.49 -18.45 3.98
N GLU A 62 -0.23 -19.53 3.66
CA GLU A 62 -0.17 -20.14 2.33
C GLU A 62 -1.04 -19.36 1.35
N ILE A 63 -0.46 -19.05 0.19
CA ILE A 63 -1.08 -18.26 -0.86
C ILE A 63 -1.21 -19.10 -2.12
N ASP A 64 -2.41 -19.16 -2.68
CA ASP A 64 -2.67 -19.68 -4.02
C ASP A 64 -2.42 -18.59 -5.06
N TRP A 65 -1.19 -18.54 -5.55
CA TRP A 65 -0.72 -17.49 -6.44
C TRP A 65 -1.40 -17.49 -7.82
N GLU A 66 -1.89 -18.64 -8.29
CA GLU A 66 -2.66 -18.71 -9.53
C GLU A 66 -4.00 -17.95 -9.35
N LYS A 67 -4.74 -18.23 -8.28
CA LYS A 67 -5.96 -17.46 -7.97
C LYS A 67 -5.69 -15.96 -7.74
N VAL A 68 -4.58 -15.62 -7.09
CA VAL A 68 -4.16 -14.22 -6.91
C VAL A 68 -3.94 -13.54 -8.28
N LYS A 69 -3.29 -14.23 -9.21
CA LYS A 69 -3.08 -13.77 -10.59
C LYS A 69 -4.39 -13.61 -11.35
N ASP A 70 -5.26 -14.63 -11.29
CA ASP A 70 -6.56 -14.65 -11.97
C ASP A 70 -7.50 -13.56 -11.44
N ALA A 71 -7.36 -13.18 -10.16
CA ALA A 71 -8.06 -12.04 -9.55
C ALA A 71 -7.55 -10.67 -10.03
N GLY A 72 -6.61 -10.61 -10.97
CA GLY A 72 -6.10 -9.38 -11.56
C GLY A 72 -4.91 -8.76 -10.84
N THR A 73 -4.29 -9.46 -9.89
CA THR A 73 -3.07 -8.98 -9.24
C THR A 73 -1.90 -9.04 -10.22
N ARG A 74 -1.27 -7.89 -10.48
CA ARG A 74 -0.18 -7.75 -11.44
C ARG A 74 1.20 -7.76 -10.81
N PHE A 75 1.31 -7.32 -9.56
CA PHE A 75 2.56 -7.31 -8.82
C PHE A 75 2.37 -7.64 -7.34
N ALA A 76 3.47 -8.06 -6.70
CA ALA A 76 3.51 -8.28 -5.27
C ALA A 76 4.85 -7.80 -4.69
N PHE A 77 4.82 -7.07 -3.59
CA PHE A 77 6.00 -6.89 -2.73
C PHE A 77 5.97 -7.93 -1.61
N ILE A 78 7.04 -8.68 -1.47
CA ILE A 78 7.13 -9.85 -0.58
C ILE A 78 8.16 -9.57 0.49
N LYS A 79 7.75 -9.61 1.77
CA LYS A 79 8.70 -9.48 2.89
C LYS A 79 9.79 -10.52 2.75
N ALA A 80 11.02 -10.05 2.78
CA ALA A 80 12.16 -10.91 2.68
C ALA A 80 12.99 -10.89 3.96
N THR A 81 13.48 -9.74 4.35
CA THR A 81 14.38 -9.58 5.48
C THR A 81 13.96 -8.45 6.38
N GLU A 82 14.37 -8.55 7.64
CA GLU A 82 14.12 -7.55 8.66
C GLU A 82 15.34 -7.46 9.57
N GLY A 83 15.78 -6.23 9.89
CA GLY A 83 16.98 -6.05 10.70
C GLY A 83 18.20 -6.73 10.09
N GLY A 84 19.08 -7.29 10.93
CA GLY A 84 20.32 -7.93 10.50
C GLY A 84 20.33 -9.46 10.52
N ASP A 85 19.22 -10.09 10.92
CA ASP A 85 19.18 -11.50 11.30
C ASP A 85 17.84 -12.22 11.07
N HIS A 86 16.75 -11.51 10.73
CA HIS A 86 15.46 -12.15 10.48
C HIS A 86 15.20 -12.31 8.98
N LEU A 87 14.87 -13.53 8.56
CA LEU A 87 14.35 -13.89 7.23
C LEU A 87 12.88 -14.28 7.39
N ASP A 88 11.99 -13.67 6.59
CA ASP A 88 10.58 -14.06 6.58
C ASP A 88 10.46 -15.55 6.15
N PRO A 89 9.84 -16.42 6.96
CA PRO A 89 9.79 -17.86 6.70
C PRO A 89 9.03 -18.20 5.41
N MET A 90 8.12 -17.33 4.94
CA MET A 90 7.36 -17.54 3.72
C MET A 90 8.02 -16.94 2.48
N PHE A 91 9.11 -16.17 2.64
CA PHE A 91 9.74 -15.44 1.53
C PHE A 91 10.07 -16.33 0.35
N ARG A 92 10.85 -17.38 0.56
CA ARG A 92 11.33 -18.23 -0.54
C ARG A 92 10.19 -18.93 -1.28
N ARG A 93 9.17 -19.37 -0.53
CA ARG A 93 7.98 -20.01 -1.11
C ARG A 93 7.19 -19.02 -1.93
N ASN A 94 6.86 -17.86 -1.37
CA ASN A 94 6.10 -16.82 -2.06
C ASN A 94 6.86 -16.27 -3.26
N TRP A 95 8.18 -16.09 -3.16
CA TRP A 95 9.02 -15.63 -4.26
C TRP A 95 8.96 -16.55 -5.47
N ALA A 96 9.13 -17.84 -5.24
CA ALA A 96 9.09 -18.85 -6.31
C ALA A 96 7.68 -19.02 -6.90
N ALA A 97 6.64 -19.06 -6.04
CA ALA A 97 5.27 -19.28 -6.47
C ALA A 97 4.69 -18.07 -7.22
N ALA A 98 4.97 -16.83 -6.80
CA ALA A 98 4.60 -15.62 -7.52
C ALA A 98 5.25 -15.59 -8.93
N LYS A 99 6.53 -15.96 -9.03
CA LYS A 99 7.22 -16.08 -10.33
C LYS A 99 6.53 -17.08 -11.23
N LYS A 100 6.23 -18.26 -10.71
CA LYS A 100 5.59 -19.35 -11.48
C LYS A 100 4.21 -18.91 -11.98
N ALA A 101 3.41 -18.23 -11.18
CA ALA A 101 2.11 -17.70 -11.56
C ALA A 101 2.17 -16.45 -12.48
N GLY A 102 3.36 -15.92 -12.77
CA GLY A 102 3.53 -14.74 -13.62
C GLY A 102 3.12 -13.43 -12.96
N VAL A 103 3.14 -13.37 -11.62
CA VAL A 103 3.00 -12.13 -10.85
C VAL A 103 4.38 -11.48 -10.73
N ALA A 104 4.52 -10.22 -11.19
CA ALA A 104 5.75 -9.46 -10.99
C ALA A 104 6.01 -9.28 -9.50
N ARG A 105 7.24 -9.50 -9.04
CA ARG A 105 7.54 -9.53 -7.62
C ARG A 105 8.77 -8.73 -7.25
N GLY A 106 8.71 -8.05 -6.11
CA GLY A 106 9.82 -7.36 -5.48
C GLY A 106 9.99 -7.81 -4.03
N ALA A 107 11.24 -7.83 -3.56
CA ALA A 107 11.54 -8.16 -2.17
C ALA A 107 11.63 -6.88 -1.34
N TYR A 108 11.06 -6.86 -0.14
CA TYR A 108 11.25 -5.75 0.76
C TYR A 108 12.04 -6.11 2.01
N HIS A 109 12.84 -5.13 2.47
CA HIS A 109 13.62 -5.18 3.70
C HIS A 109 13.04 -4.18 4.70
N PHE A 110 12.57 -4.66 5.85
CA PHE A 110 12.08 -3.83 6.94
C PHE A 110 13.26 -3.36 7.81
N VAL A 111 13.39 -2.04 7.95
CA VAL A 111 14.54 -1.43 8.63
C VAL A 111 14.36 -1.43 10.15
N TRP A 112 15.40 -1.84 10.86
CA TRP A 112 15.52 -1.70 12.31
C TRP A 112 16.51 -0.59 12.67
N TRP A 113 16.02 0.47 13.27
CA TRP A 113 16.79 1.68 13.51
C TRP A 113 17.91 1.50 14.55
N CYS A 114 17.77 0.58 15.49
CA CYS A 114 18.78 0.24 16.47
C CYS A 114 19.92 -0.63 15.91
N ARG A 115 19.80 -1.20 14.70
CA ARG A 115 20.80 -2.04 14.05
C ARG A 115 21.68 -1.23 13.09
N ALA A 116 22.93 -1.64 12.88
CA ALA A 116 23.81 -0.99 11.92
C ALA A 116 23.33 -1.23 10.48
N ALA A 117 23.36 -0.19 9.63
CA ALA A 117 22.94 -0.28 8.24
C ALA A 117 23.74 -1.35 7.45
N LYS A 118 25.05 -1.40 7.63
CA LYS A 118 25.92 -2.39 6.99
C LYS A 118 25.53 -3.85 7.27
N ASP A 119 25.04 -4.14 8.48
CA ASP A 119 24.64 -5.48 8.86
C ASP A 119 23.32 -5.86 8.20
N GLN A 120 22.38 -4.93 8.12
CA GLN A 120 21.12 -5.08 7.40
C GLN A 120 21.35 -5.29 5.89
N VAL A 121 22.22 -4.48 5.28
CA VAL A 121 22.64 -4.66 3.87
C VAL A 121 23.28 -6.02 3.64
N ARG A 122 24.17 -6.47 4.54
CA ARG A 122 24.80 -7.78 4.44
C ARG A 122 23.78 -8.90 4.51
N TRP A 123 22.80 -8.77 5.41
CA TRP A 123 21.72 -9.73 5.58
C TRP A 123 20.80 -9.79 4.35
N PHE A 124 20.45 -8.64 3.80
CA PHE A 124 19.71 -8.53 2.55
C PHE A 124 20.45 -9.22 1.41
N LYS A 125 21.73 -8.85 1.17
CA LYS A 125 22.55 -9.41 0.08
C LYS A 125 22.70 -10.94 0.16
N ARG A 126 22.69 -11.51 1.36
CA ARG A 126 22.78 -12.96 1.58
C ARG A 126 21.50 -13.71 1.22
N ASN A 127 20.35 -13.09 1.41
CA ASN A 127 19.06 -13.79 1.36
C ASN A 127 18.25 -13.48 0.10
N ILE A 128 18.49 -12.36 -0.56
CA ILE A 128 17.72 -11.94 -1.73
C ILE A 128 18.43 -12.37 -3.01
N PRO A 129 17.75 -13.12 -3.90
CA PRO A 129 18.36 -13.52 -5.16
C PRO A 129 18.57 -12.32 -6.09
N ARG A 130 19.64 -12.36 -6.87
CA ARG A 130 19.84 -11.47 -8.02
C ARG A 130 18.98 -12.01 -9.16
N ASP A 131 17.82 -11.44 -9.36
CA ASP A 131 16.85 -11.89 -10.37
C ASP A 131 16.50 -10.71 -11.29
N ALA A 132 16.90 -10.82 -12.55
CA ALA A 132 16.69 -9.76 -13.54
C ALA A 132 15.20 -9.48 -13.78
N ASP A 133 14.34 -10.50 -13.62
CA ASP A 133 12.90 -10.39 -13.81
C ASP A 133 12.19 -9.81 -12.58
N ALA A 134 12.88 -9.62 -11.46
CA ALA A 134 12.29 -9.05 -10.27
C ALA A 134 12.06 -7.55 -10.41
N LEU A 135 11.06 -7.02 -9.72
CA LEU A 135 10.94 -5.59 -9.48
C LEU A 135 12.13 -5.09 -8.66
N PRO A 136 12.43 -3.79 -8.67
CA PRO A 136 13.43 -3.22 -7.78
C PRO A 136 13.16 -3.62 -6.31
N PRO A 137 14.22 -3.74 -5.51
CA PRO A 137 14.06 -4.03 -4.10
C PRO A 137 13.41 -2.84 -3.38
N VAL A 138 12.75 -3.11 -2.28
CA VAL A 138 12.13 -2.09 -1.45
C VAL A 138 12.88 -1.96 -0.13
N LEU A 139 13.19 -0.73 0.24
CA LEU A 139 13.63 -0.37 1.58
C LEU A 139 12.42 0.19 2.33
N ASP A 140 11.95 -0.57 3.32
CA ASP A 140 10.79 -0.24 4.15
C ASP A 140 11.24 0.53 5.37
N VAL A 141 10.94 1.84 5.38
CA VAL A 141 11.36 2.80 6.40
C VAL A 141 10.17 3.38 7.14
N GLU A 142 9.95 2.83 8.33
CA GLU A 142 8.95 3.24 9.31
C GLU A 142 9.60 3.28 10.70
N TRP A 143 8.98 3.98 11.66
CA TRP A 143 9.46 3.90 13.03
C TRP A 143 9.11 2.55 13.67
N ASN A 144 10.07 1.96 14.38
CA ASN A 144 9.89 0.67 15.06
C ASN A 144 9.16 0.82 16.43
N GLY A 145 8.17 1.70 16.52
CA GLY A 145 7.50 2.05 17.79
C GLY A 145 6.89 0.85 18.54
N HIS A 146 6.64 -0.23 17.84
CA HIS A 146 6.15 -1.50 18.38
C HIS A 146 7.25 -2.36 19.05
N SER A 147 8.53 -2.07 18.79
CA SER A 147 9.64 -2.86 19.29
C SER A 147 10.12 -2.37 20.66
N GLU A 148 10.18 -3.24 21.64
CA GLU A 148 10.76 -2.91 22.96
C GLU A 148 12.26 -2.59 22.82
N ALA A 149 12.98 -3.29 21.96
CA ALA A 149 14.44 -3.14 21.79
C ALA A 149 14.82 -1.96 20.89
N CYS A 150 14.02 -1.68 19.85
CA CYS A 150 14.32 -0.68 18.82
C CYS A 150 13.29 0.46 18.74
N GLY A 151 12.37 0.57 19.69
CA GLY A 151 11.24 1.52 19.61
C GLY A 151 11.61 2.99 19.74
N LYS A 152 12.85 3.31 20.11
CA LYS A 152 13.30 4.70 20.20
C LYS A 152 13.60 5.27 18.82
N LYS A 153 13.00 6.43 18.50
CA LYS A 153 13.38 7.21 17.33
C LYS A 153 14.83 7.66 17.43
N ILE A 154 15.55 7.61 16.32
CA ILE A 154 16.90 8.15 16.21
C ILE A 154 16.87 9.55 15.58
N PRO A 155 17.89 10.38 15.76
CA PRO A 155 17.99 11.68 15.11
C PRO A 155 17.85 11.58 13.58
N ARG A 156 17.13 12.52 12.96
CA ARG A 156 16.86 12.59 11.52
C ARG A 156 18.13 12.36 10.69
N GLU A 157 19.21 13.07 10.99
CA GLU A 157 20.46 12.95 10.22
C GLU A 157 21.08 11.55 10.29
N LYS A 158 20.94 10.86 11.43
CA LYS A 158 21.38 9.46 11.56
C LYS A 158 20.49 8.53 10.75
N ALA A 159 19.18 8.77 10.72
CA ALA A 159 18.27 8.00 9.89
C ALA A 159 18.60 8.18 8.40
N LEU A 160 18.77 9.42 7.94
CA LEU A 160 19.12 9.73 6.56
C LEU A 160 20.46 9.08 6.14
N ALA A 161 21.48 9.12 7.01
CA ALA A 161 22.77 8.47 6.72
C ALA A 161 22.61 6.96 6.55
N LYS A 162 21.84 6.29 7.44
CA LYS A 162 21.53 4.86 7.32
C LYS A 162 20.76 4.51 6.06
N ILE A 163 19.76 5.32 5.70
CA ILE A 163 18.97 5.14 4.48
C ILE A 163 19.87 5.21 3.24
N ARG A 164 20.76 6.22 3.16
CA ARG A 164 21.70 6.35 2.03
C ARG A 164 22.59 5.12 1.88
N GLU A 165 23.14 4.61 3.00
CA GLU A 165 23.99 3.41 3.02
C GLU A 165 23.21 2.17 2.56
N MET A 166 21.99 1.99 3.06
CA MET A 166 21.15 0.84 2.71
C MET A 166 20.67 0.91 1.26
N LEU A 167 20.18 2.05 0.78
CA LEU A 167 19.79 2.21 -0.61
C LEU A 167 20.92 1.87 -1.57
N LYS A 168 22.12 2.42 -1.31
CA LYS A 168 23.31 2.10 -2.09
C LYS A 168 23.59 0.58 -2.09
N GLY A 169 23.54 -0.05 -0.92
CA GLY A 169 23.81 -1.48 -0.79
C GLY A 169 22.80 -2.36 -1.52
N LEU A 170 21.52 -2.01 -1.51
CA LEU A 170 20.48 -2.72 -2.24
C LEU A 170 20.62 -2.54 -3.76
N GLU A 171 20.91 -1.31 -4.21
CA GLU A 171 21.14 -0.99 -5.63
C GLU A 171 22.34 -1.75 -6.18
N GLU A 172 23.47 -1.74 -5.48
CA GLU A 172 24.67 -2.52 -5.87
C GLU A 172 24.40 -4.02 -5.97
N HIS A 173 23.54 -4.55 -5.11
CA HIS A 173 23.22 -5.98 -5.12
C HIS A 173 22.32 -6.37 -6.29
N THR A 174 21.29 -5.59 -6.56
CA THR A 174 20.25 -5.96 -7.52
C THR A 174 20.48 -5.34 -8.91
N GLY A 175 21.33 -4.32 -9.03
CA GLY A 175 21.50 -3.52 -10.24
C GLY A 175 20.29 -2.61 -10.55
N LYS A 176 19.34 -2.50 -9.62
CA LYS A 176 18.11 -1.71 -9.78
C LYS A 176 17.99 -0.70 -8.66
N LYS A 177 17.57 0.53 -9.02
CA LYS A 177 17.35 1.61 -8.05
C LYS A 177 16.23 1.22 -7.08
N PRO A 178 16.50 1.16 -5.75
CA PRO A 178 15.51 0.72 -4.77
C PRO A 178 14.32 1.67 -4.67
N ILE A 179 13.18 1.11 -4.27
CA ILE A 179 11.97 1.84 -3.89
C ILE A 179 12.05 2.15 -2.40
N ILE A 180 11.63 3.35 -2.00
CA ILE A 180 11.44 3.71 -0.59
C ILE A 180 9.97 3.52 -0.25
N TYR A 181 9.64 2.55 0.62
CA TYR A 181 8.34 2.49 1.26
C TYR A 181 8.36 3.25 2.57
N THR A 182 7.26 3.96 2.87
CA THR A 182 7.15 4.71 4.12
C THR A 182 5.69 5.01 4.48
N ASP A 183 5.46 5.18 5.79
CA ASP A 183 4.23 5.76 6.32
C ASP A 183 4.32 7.30 6.43
N ILE A 184 3.19 7.93 6.73
CA ILE A 184 3.11 9.39 6.81
C ILE A 184 3.98 9.95 7.96
N THR A 185 4.02 9.26 9.11
CA THR A 185 4.75 9.74 10.28
C THR A 185 6.25 9.77 10.05
N PHE A 186 6.79 8.67 9.49
CA PHE A 186 8.21 8.63 9.16
C PHE A 186 8.57 9.60 8.03
N HIS A 187 7.68 9.76 7.05
CA HIS A 187 7.89 10.73 5.98
C HIS A 187 8.01 12.15 6.52
N GLU A 188 7.09 12.59 7.38
CA GLU A 188 7.12 13.92 7.99
C GLU A 188 8.36 14.12 8.89
N ASP A 189 8.71 13.12 9.70
CA ASP A 189 9.83 13.20 10.63
C ASP A 189 11.21 13.19 9.93
N VAL A 190 11.34 12.49 8.80
CA VAL A 190 12.65 12.16 8.22
C VAL A 190 12.77 12.48 6.73
N LEU A 191 11.79 12.09 5.92
CA LEU A 191 11.96 12.03 4.46
C LEU A 191 11.49 13.28 3.71
N GLU A 192 10.82 14.23 4.37
CA GLU A 192 10.35 15.43 3.72
C GLU A 192 11.51 16.19 3.06
N GLY A 193 11.39 16.43 1.74
CA GLY A 193 12.43 17.08 0.94
C GLY A 193 13.59 16.18 0.48
N GLU A 194 13.69 14.96 1.00
CA GLU A 194 14.81 14.04 0.76
C GLU A 194 14.51 12.99 -0.33
N PHE A 195 15.55 12.39 -0.86
CA PHE A 195 15.52 11.25 -1.80
C PHE A 195 14.57 11.42 -2.98
N ASN A 196 14.41 12.63 -3.51
CA ASN A 196 13.49 12.91 -4.62
C ASN A 196 13.91 12.24 -5.95
N ASN A 197 15.09 11.67 -5.99
CA ASN A 197 15.62 10.87 -7.11
C ASN A 197 15.40 9.36 -6.93
N TYR A 198 14.67 8.92 -5.89
CA TYR A 198 14.25 7.53 -5.68
C TYR A 198 12.76 7.36 -5.93
N PRO A 199 12.29 6.16 -6.37
CA PRO A 199 10.89 5.85 -6.44
C PRO A 199 10.30 5.69 -5.03
N TYR A 200 9.01 6.05 -4.88
CA TYR A 200 8.32 5.94 -3.61
C TYR A 200 7.11 5.01 -3.70
N TRP A 201 6.97 4.21 -2.67
CA TRP A 201 5.78 3.47 -2.33
C TRP A 201 5.21 4.04 -1.02
N LEU A 202 4.10 4.77 -1.13
CA LEU A 202 3.54 5.54 -0.02
C LEU A 202 2.33 4.84 0.59
N ARG A 203 2.31 4.74 1.92
CA ARG A 203 1.17 4.23 2.67
C ARG A 203 0.18 5.35 2.98
N SER A 204 -1.06 5.20 2.52
CA SER A 204 -2.19 6.04 2.93
C SER A 204 -3.49 5.25 2.83
N THR A 205 -3.95 4.73 3.95
CA THR A 205 -5.08 3.81 4.05
C THR A 205 -6.38 4.48 4.52
N ALA A 206 -6.29 5.72 5.02
CA ALA A 206 -7.42 6.48 5.54
C ALA A 206 -7.73 7.78 4.77
N ALA A 207 -6.89 8.17 3.79
CA ALA A 207 -7.07 9.39 3.01
C ALA A 207 -6.37 9.31 1.65
N PRO A 208 -6.77 10.13 0.65
CA PRO A 208 -6.02 10.29 -0.59
C PRO A 208 -4.58 10.72 -0.34
N LEU A 209 -3.63 10.22 -1.14
CA LEU A 209 -2.20 10.56 -1.01
C LEU A 209 -1.96 12.08 -1.02
N ALA A 210 -2.65 12.82 -1.90
CA ALA A 210 -2.50 14.27 -2.01
C ALA A 210 -2.83 15.03 -0.71
N HIS A 211 -3.64 14.44 0.17
CA HIS A 211 -3.97 15.02 1.47
C HIS A 211 -2.93 14.74 2.54
N ARG A 212 -2.10 13.73 2.33
CA ARG A 212 -1.10 13.28 3.30
C ARG A 212 0.31 13.72 2.92
N TYR A 213 0.70 13.56 1.68
CA TYR A 213 2.08 13.72 1.23
C TYR A 213 2.33 14.97 0.37
N GLN A 214 1.52 16.00 0.48
CA GLN A 214 1.70 17.34 -0.07
C GLN A 214 2.56 17.43 -1.37
N ARG A 215 2.05 16.92 -2.51
CA ARG A 215 2.73 16.94 -3.81
C ARG A 215 3.93 15.98 -3.94
N LYS A 216 4.15 15.06 -3.01
CA LYS A 216 5.16 14.03 -3.18
C LYS A 216 4.84 13.19 -4.42
N GLN A 217 5.82 13.00 -5.26
CA GLN A 217 5.71 12.03 -6.35
C GLN A 217 5.77 10.61 -5.79
N TRP A 218 5.03 9.71 -6.38
CA TRP A 218 4.92 8.32 -5.94
C TRP A 218 4.75 7.39 -7.15
N GLU A 219 5.19 6.18 -7.01
CA GLU A 219 5.05 5.12 -8.00
C GLU A 219 4.06 4.05 -7.54
N PHE A 220 4.02 3.77 -6.24
CA PHE A 220 3.11 2.81 -5.65
C PHE A 220 2.38 3.42 -4.46
N TRP A 221 1.13 3.02 -4.30
CA TRP A 221 0.28 3.42 -3.20
C TRP A 221 -0.30 2.22 -2.49
N GLN A 222 0.05 2.00 -1.21
CA GLN A 222 -0.65 1.07 -0.33
C GLN A 222 -1.90 1.78 0.21
N PHE A 223 -3.06 1.35 -0.27
CA PHE A 223 -4.32 2.08 -0.04
C PHE A 223 -5.30 1.38 0.90
N THR A 224 -5.03 0.14 1.32
CA THR A 224 -5.76 -0.59 2.36
C THR A 224 -4.91 -1.71 2.94
N THR A 225 -5.14 -2.02 4.22
CA THR A 225 -4.55 -3.14 4.97
C THR A 225 -5.56 -4.25 5.25
N THR A 226 -6.82 -4.06 4.89
CA THR A 226 -7.90 -5.04 5.10
C THR A 226 -8.55 -5.48 3.79
N GLY A 227 -7.79 -5.44 2.69
CA GLY A 227 -8.26 -5.92 1.40
C GLY A 227 -8.51 -7.43 1.38
N ARG A 228 -9.29 -7.88 0.40
CA ARG A 228 -9.52 -9.31 0.14
C ARG A 228 -9.11 -9.62 -1.29
N VAL A 229 -8.38 -10.72 -1.46
CA VAL A 229 -7.95 -11.21 -2.76
C VAL A 229 -8.17 -12.72 -2.82
N PRO A 230 -8.85 -13.27 -3.85
CA PRO A 230 -8.94 -14.71 -4.04
C PRO A 230 -7.56 -15.36 -4.02
N GLY A 231 -7.43 -16.47 -3.30
CA GLY A 231 -6.15 -17.16 -3.10
C GLY A 231 -5.42 -16.78 -1.81
N ILE A 232 -5.92 -15.79 -1.07
CA ILE A 232 -5.38 -15.41 0.26
C ILE A 232 -6.49 -15.53 1.30
N THR A 233 -6.18 -16.18 2.41
CA THR A 233 -7.09 -16.28 3.55
C THR A 233 -6.88 -15.09 4.48
N GLY A 234 -7.94 -14.34 4.74
CA GLY A 234 -7.85 -13.16 5.62
C GLY A 234 -7.53 -11.86 4.89
N ASP A 235 -7.05 -10.90 5.66
CA ASP A 235 -6.75 -9.55 5.17
C ASP A 235 -5.41 -9.54 4.43
N VAL A 236 -5.33 -8.71 3.40
CA VAL A 236 -4.10 -8.45 2.65
C VAL A 236 -4.00 -6.98 2.26
N ASP A 237 -2.79 -6.46 2.32
CA ASP A 237 -2.50 -5.10 1.90
C ASP A 237 -2.62 -4.98 0.38
N ARG A 238 -3.36 -3.96 -0.09
CA ARG A 238 -3.54 -3.73 -1.51
C ARG A 238 -2.86 -2.47 -1.97
N ASN A 239 -2.31 -2.58 -3.16
CA ASN A 239 -1.48 -1.57 -3.76
C ASN A 239 -1.95 -1.21 -5.17
N ALA A 240 -1.70 0.03 -5.57
CA ALA A 240 -1.89 0.49 -6.92
C ALA A 240 -0.59 1.12 -7.45
N PHE A 241 -0.26 0.82 -8.70
CA PHE A 241 0.78 1.55 -9.43
C PHE A 241 0.14 2.77 -10.10
N PHE A 242 0.87 3.89 -10.14
CA PHE A 242 0.29 5.15 -10.62
C PHE A 242 0.05 5.19 -12.13
N GLY A 243 0.82 4.44 -12.91
CA GLY A 243 0.89 4.54 -14.37
C GLY A 243 0.07 3.51 -15.14
N SER A 244 0.26 3.51 -16.46
CA SER A 244 -0.34 2.58 -17.42
C SER A 244 0.38 1.23 -17.45
N GLU A 245 -0.17 0.28 -18.21
CA GLU A 245 0.44 -1.03 -18.48
C GLU A 245 1.83 -0.89 -19.15
N SER A 246 1.96 0.02 -20.11
CA SER A 246 3.22 0.26 -20.81
C SER A 246 4.29 0.88 -19.91
N GLU A 247 3.87 1.78 -19.01
CA GLU A 247 4.77 2.38 -18.01
C GLU A 247 5.21 1.36 -16.98
N PHE A 248 4.30 0.50 -16.54
CA PHE A 248 4.65 -0.59 -15.62
C PHE A 248 5.61 -1.59 -16.26
N ALA A 249 5.39 -1.95 -17.53
CA ALA A 249 6.29 -2.81 -18.28
C ALA A 249 7.70 -2.18 -18.41
N ALA A 250 7.76 -0.91 -18.78
CA ALA A 250 9.04 -0.18 -18.87
C ALA A 250 9.76 -0.13 -17.51
N TRP A 251 9.00 0.04 -16.45
CA TRP A 251 9.51 0.09 -15.09
C TRP A 251 10.06 -1.27 -14.64
N ARG A 252 9.30 -2.34 -14.85
CA ARG A 252 9.71 -3.72 -14.59
C ARG A 252 11.01 -4.07 -15.31
N ASP A 253 11.13 -3.67 -16.57
CA ASP A 253 12.28 -3.96 -17.42
C ASP A 253 13.50 -3.06 -17.14
N GLY A 254 13.44 -2.21 -16.10
CA GLY A 254 14.53 -1.32 -15.71
C GLY A 254 14.76 -0.13 -16.68
N ARG A 255 13.83 0.11 -17.61
CA ARG A 255 13.88 1.23 -18.57
C ARG A 255 13.25 2.51 -18.03
N TYR A 256 12.84 2.51 -16.77
CA TYR A 256 12.22 3.64 -16.12
C TYR A 256 13.28 4.59 -15.57
N ASP A 257 13.30 5.82 -16.09
CA ASP A 257 14.13 6.90 -15.59
C ASP A 257 13.29 7.85 -14.72
N ILE A 258 13.56 7.86 -13.41
CA ILE A 258 12.93 8.78 -12.46
C ILE A 258 13.25 10.24 -12.81
N GLY A 259 14.42 10.51 -13.41
CA GLY A 259 14.81 11.82 -13.91
C GLY A 259 13.98 12.30 -15.11
N ALA A 260 13.45 11.36 -15.90
CA ALA A 260 12.58 11.62 -17.05
C ALA A 260 11.09 11.82 -16.67
N ARG A 261 10.75 12.01 -15.40
CA ARG A 261 9.38 12.30 -14.92
C ARG A 261 8.64 13.42 -15.65
N LYS A 262 9.27 14.08 -16.61
CA LYS A 262 8.64 15.10 -17.49
C LYS A 262 7.47 14.54 -18.29
N TRP A 263 7.51 13.29 -18.70
CA TRP A 263 6.42 12.66 -19.46
C TRP A 263 5.35 11.98 -18.58
N LEU A 264 5.60 11.82 -17.29
CA LEU A 264 4.58 11.45 -16.29
C LEU A 264 3.66 12.66 -15.95
N ARG A 265 4.00 13.86 -16.40
CA ARG A 265 3.19 15.07 -16.22
C ARG A 265 1.99 15.18 -17.17
N GLY A 266 1.75 14.19 -17.98
CA GLY A 266 0.56 14.06 -18.82
C GLY A 266 -0.70 13.62 -18.06
N GLU A 267 -0.70 13.56 -16.74
CA GLU A 267 -1.97 13.46 -16.01
C GLU A 267 -2.85 14.66 -16.40
N PRO A 268 -4.08 14.42 -16.88
CA PRO A 268 -5.01 15.53 -17.05
C PRO A 268 -5.03 16.29 -15.73
N LYS A 269 -4.87 17.61 -15.79
CA LYS A 269 -5.06 18.48 -14.64
C LYS A 269 -6.48 18.24 -14.16
N VAL A 270 -6.69 17.22 -13.34
CA VAL A 270 -7.87 17.13 -12.51
C VAL A 270 -7.74 18.34 -11.61
N ALA A 271 -8.48 19.39 -11.93
CA ALA A 271 -8.56 20.57 -11.10
C ALA A 271 -8.90 20.07 -9.70
N MET A 272 -7.92 20.10 -8.80
CA MET A 272 -8.16 19.77 -7.41
C MET A 272 -9.35 20.61 -6.96
N PRO A 273 -10.44 20.02 -6.45
CA PRO A 273 -11.47 20.80 -5.83
C PRO A 273 -10.77 21.66 -4.76
N LYS A 274 -10.91 22.97 -4.86
CA LYS A 274 -10.40 23.86 -3.81
C LYS A 274 -10.86 23.29 -2.49
N PRO A 275 -9.98 23.15 -1.48
CA PRO A 275 -10.43 22.76 -0.15
C PRO A 275 -11.58 23.71 0.22
N PRO A 276 -12.65 23.19 0.83
CA PRO A 276 -13.75 24.05 1.26
C PRO A 276 -13.15 25.16 2.10
N THR A 277 -13.36 26.40 1.68
CA THR A 277 -12.98 27.58 2.45
C THR A 277 -13.75 27.52 3.75
N THR A 278 -13.08 27.14 4.83
CA THR A 278 -13.67 27.22 6.16
C THR A 278 -14.03 28.69 6.39
N PRO A 279 -15.29 29.02 6.68
CA PRO A 279 -15.65 30.39 7.03
C PRO A 279 -14.75 30.84 8.17
N ALA A 280 -14.16 32.01 8.04
CA ALA A 280 -13.35 32.61 9.09
C ALA A 280 -14.21 32.70 10.37
N GLY A 281 -13.88 31.91 11.38
CA GLY A 281 -14.59 31.92 12.69
C GLY A 281 -14.85 30.57 13.33
N LEU A 282 -14.78 29.45 12.60
CA LEU A 282 -14.91 28.13 13.22
C LEU A 282 -13.52 27.57 13.56
N ARG A 283 -13.13 27.69 14.82
CA ARG A 283 -11.99 26.92 15.35
C ARG A 283 -12.32 25.43 15.21
N ALA A 284 -11.46 24.69 14.52
CA ALA A 284 -11.52 23.25 14.49
C ALA A 284 -11.57 22.74 15.96
N PRO A 285 -12.47 21.78 16.28
CA PRO A 285 -12.44 21.15 17.57
C PRO A 285 -11.08 20.47 17.72
N LYS A 286 -10.40 20.71 18.85
CA LYS A 286 -9.21 19.95 19.23
C LYS A 286 -9.58 18.48 19.15
N ALA A 287 -8.87 17.73 18.33
CA ALA A 287 -8.99 16.28 18.29
C ALA A 287 -8.81 15.77 19.73
N ALA A 288 -9.88 15.22 20.28
CA ALA A 288 -9.79 14.47 21.53
C ALA A 288 -8.82 13.34 21.28
N GLY A 289 -7.80 13.22 22.16
CA GLY A 289 -6.68 12.33 22.01
C GLY A 289 -7.12 10.89 21.71
N ALA A 290 -6.91 10.47 20.48
CA ALA A 290 -6.87 9.07 20.15
C ALA A 290 -5.59 8.52 20.80
N THR A 291 -5.75 7.72 21.82
CA THR A 291 -4.65 6.97 22.42
C THR A 291 -4.04 6.09 21.32
N PRO A 292 -2.74 6.16 21.04
CA PRO A 292 -2.13 5.27 20.07
C PRO A 292 -2.36 3.82 20.52
N LEU A 293 -2.93 2.99 19.65
CA LEU A 293 -3.07 1.56 19.91
C LEU A 293 -1.66 0.97 20.14
N ARG A 294 -1.44 0.44 21.33
CA ARG A 294 -0.16 -0.22 21.66
C ARG A 294 -0.06 -1.53 20.90
N TYR A 295 0.97 -1.65 20.09
CA TYR A 295 1.38 -2.92 19.53
C TYR A 295 1.78 -3.90 20.64
N VAL A 296 1.23 -5.10 20.61
CA VAL A 296 1.60 -6.22 21.51
C VAL A 296 2.14 -7.37 20.66
N PRO A 297 3.42 -7.77 20.84
CA PRO A 297 4.02 -8.86 20.07
C PRO A 297 3.26 -10.18 20.24
N PRO A 298 3.10 -10.98 19.20
CA PRO A 298 2.54 -12.33 19.33
C PRO A 298 3.40 -13.16 20.27
N GLY A 299 2.76 -13.75 21.29
CA GLY A 299 3.42 -14.55 22.30
C GLY A 299 3.43 -13.96 23.72
N LYS A 300 3.18 -12.66 23.86
CA LYS A 300 3.01 -12.00 25.18
C LYS A 300 1.57 -11.64 25.51
N ILE A 301 0.60 -11.96 24.62
CA ILE A 301 -0.81 -11.72 24.88
C ILE A 301 -1.37 -12.87 25.73
N PRO A 302 -1.90 -12.62 26.93
CA PRO A 302 -2.60 -13.64 27.69
C PRO A 302 -3.74 -14.23 26.87
N ARG A 303 -4.01 -15.53 27.04
CA ARG A 303 -5.08 -16.22 26.28
C ARG A 303 -6.45 -15.53 26.36
N SER A 304 -6.75 -14.86 27.46
CA SER A 304 -7.97 -14.06 27.67
C SER A 304 -8.07 -12.81 26.79
N ALA A 305 -6.93 -12.20 26.43
CA ALA A 305 -6.91 -11.02 25.59
C ALA A 305 -6.83 -11.33 24.08
N ARG A 306 -6.51 -12.58 23.72
CA ARG A 306 -6.48 -13.04 22.32
C ARG A 306 -7.84 -12.96 21.63
N ALA A 307 -8.91 -13.26 22.35
CA ALA A 307 -10.27 -13.21 21.80
C ALA A 307 -10.72 -11.78 21.46
N GLU A 308 -10.30 -10.78 22.23
CA GLU A 308 -10.64 -9.37 21.96
C GLU A 308 -9.86 -8.79 20.77
N VAL A 309 -8.58 -9.19 20.58
CA VAL A 309 -7.77 -8.78 19.46
C VAL A 309 -8.26 -9.43 18.16
N GLU A 310 -8.72 -10.67 18.21
CA GLU A 310 -9.30 -11.35 17.05
C GLU A 310 -10.68 -10.79 16.66
N THR A 311 -11.46 -10.28 17.62
CA THR A 311 -12.79 -9.70 17.36
C THR A 311 -12.74 -8.25 16.87
N THR A 312 -11.74 -7.48 17.23
CA THR A 312 -11.62 -6.07 16.80
C THR A 312 -10.95 -5.91 15.44
N GLY A 313 -10.36 -6.97 14.88
CA GLY A 313 -9.77 -6.95 13.54
C GLY A 313 -8.58 -6.00 13.37
N SER A 314 -8.12 -5.41 14.46
CA SER A 314 -6.90 -4.63 14.49
C SER A 314 -5.73 -5.57 14.70
N ILE A 315 -5.39 -6.31 13.67
CA ILE A 315 -4.13 -7.02 13.67
C ILE A 315 -3.08 -5.94 13.42
N VAL A 316 -2.50 -5.46 14.46
CA VAL A 316 -1.18 -4.87 14.40
C VAL A 316 -0.26 -6.04 14.08
N ARG A 317 0.01 -6.21 12.82
CA ARG A 317 0.91 -7.25 12.32
C ARG A 317 2.29 -6.67 12.24
N ASP A 318 3.23 -7.34 12.87
CA ASP A 318 4.67 -7.06 12.73
C ASP A 318 5.13 -7.08 11.30
#